data_4c58f8f6e5a0b7ebb65f01fa2966a10c
#
_entry.id   4c58f8f6e5a0b7ebb65f01fa2966a10c
#
_cell.length_a   1.000
_cell.length_b   1.000
_cell.length_c   1.000
_cell.angle_alpha   90.00
_cell.angle_beta   90.00
_cell.angle_gamma   90.00
#
_symmetry.space_group_name_H-M   'P 1'
#
loop_
_entity.id
_entity.type
_entity.pdbx_description
1 polymer ?
#
loop_
_entity_poly.entity_id
_entity_poly.type
_entity_poly.pdbx_seq_one_letter_code
_entity_poly.pdbx_strand_id
1 'polypeptide(L)'
;MHEIYMTPPEIDRLQTYLRKLFGTERIRIVPPPRRGLSIEVAVNDETIGTVHKDVDDGETSYSIHLTVLEEDLPAPRPAAVKPAAGSSGRR
;
A
#
# COMPACT_ATOMS: atom_id res chain seq x y z
N MET A 1 -4.28 -22.22 -15.47
CA MET A 1 -3.88 -21.25 -14.57
C MET A 1 -4.50 -19.89 -14.79
N HIS A 2 -4.94 -19.28 -13.76
CA HIS A 2 -5.60 -18.02 -13.88
C HIS A 2 -4.72 -16.88 -13.48
N GLU A 3 -4.84 -15.85 -14.26
CA GLU A 3 -4.17 -14.64 -13.96
C GLU A 3 -5.09 -13.80 -13.10
N ILE A 4 -4.65 -13.45 -11.91
CA ILE A 4 -5.47 -12.64 -11.03
C ILE A 4 -5.05 -11.21 -11.21
N TYR A 5 -5.96 -10.40 -11.69
CA TYR A 5 -5.66 -9.00 -11.88
C TYR A 5 -6.88 -8.18 -11.50
N MET A 6 -6.66 -6.90 -11.31
CA MET A 6 -7.71 -6.01 -10.86
C MET A 6 -8.27 -5.24 -12.04
N THR A 7 -9.59 -5.15 -12.07
CA THR A 7 -10.25 -4.35 -13.09
C THR A 7 -10.13 -2.87 -12.73
N PRO A 8 -10.32 -1.98 -13.71
CA PRO A 8 -10.29 -0.56 -13.39
C PRO A 8 -11.23 -0.14 -12.27
N PRO A 9 -12.47 -0.64 -12.21
CA PRO A 9 -13.31 -0.29 -11.05
C PRO A 9 -12.75 -0.78 -9.74
N GLU A 10 -12.11 -1.96 -9.72
CA GLU A 10 -11.51 -2.46 -8.50
C GLU A 10 -10.36 -1.56 -8.06
N ILE A 11 -9.54 -1.16 -9.01
CA ILE A 11 -8.42 -0.28 -8.69
C ILE A 11 -8.92 1.02 -8.11
N ASP A 12 -9.95 1.57 -8.71
CA ASP A 12 -10.52 2.82 -8.22
C ASP A 12 -11.08 2.68 -6.82
N ARG A 13 -11.78 1.59 -6.57
CA ARG A 13 -12.36 1.37 -5.25
C ARG A 13 -11.28 1.21 -4.19
N LEU A 14 -10.24 0.47 -4.51
CA LEU A 14 -9.15 0.27 -3.56
C LEU A 14 -8.43 1.58 -3.29
N GLN A 15 -8.17 2.34 -4.34
CA GLN A 15 -7.51 3.62 -4.19
C GLN A 15 -8.34 4.56 -3.32
N THR A 16 -9.63 4.62 -3.58
CA THR A 16 -10.51 5.47 -2.80
C THR A 16 -10.51 5.06 -1.33
N TYR A 17 -10.57 3.78 -1.08
CA TYR A 17 -10.56 3.29 0.28
C TYR A 17 -9.25 3.65 1.00
N LEU A 18 -8.12 3.44 0.33
CA LEU A 18 -6.83 3.72 0.95
C LEU A 18 -6.65 5.21 1.22
N ARG A 19 -7.12 6.04 0.30
CA ARG A 19 -7.04 7.49 0.51
C ARG A 19 -7.83 7.90 1.74
N LYS A 20 -9.00 7.30 1.92
CA LYS A 20 -9.81 7.61 3.07
C LYS A 20 -9.17 7.06 4.34
N LEU A 21 -8.67 5.84 4.26
CA LEU A 21 -8.07 5.20 5.42
C LEU A 21 -6.85 5.96 5.92
N PHE A 22 -6.00 6.41 5.02
CA PHE A 22 -4.79 7.12 5.39
C PHE A 22 -4.95 8.64 5.44
N GLY A 23 -6.10 9.13 5.03
CA GLY A 23 -6.36 10.56 5.10
C GLY A 23 -5.55 11.39 4.13
N THR A 24 -5.26 10.86 2.95
CA THR A 24 -4.46 11.58 2.00
C THR A 24 -4.92 11.27 0.58
N GLU A 25 -4.86 12.28 -0.30
CA GLU A 25 -5.18 12.11 -1.70
C GLU A 25 -3.97 11.69 -2.53
N ARG A 26 -2.84 11.50 -1.90
CA ARG A 26 -1.59 11.29 -2.63
C ARG A 26 -1.31 9.86 -2.98
N ILE A 27 -2.09 8.94 -2.44
CA ILE A 27 -1.92 7.52 -2.73
C ILE A 27 -2.57 7.18 -4.05
N ARG A 28 -1.84 6.50 -4.90
CA ARG A 28 -2.36 6.02 -6.16
C ARG A 28 -2.09 4.54 -6.33
N ILE A 29 -3.06 3.84 -6.87
CA ILE A 29 -2.87 2.46 -7.27
C ILE A 29 -2.63 2.48 -8.76
N VAL A 30 -1.47 2.02 -9.17
CA VAL A 30 -1.03 2.13 -10.55
C VAL A 30 -1.17 0.78 -11.23
N PRO A 31 -2.03 0.67 -12.24
CA PRO A 31 -2.16 -0.59 -12.95
C PRO A 31 -0.89 -0.86 -13.74
N PRO A 32 -0.58 -2.15 -13.95
CA PRO A 32 0.62 -2.47 -14.71
C PRO A 32 0.41 -2.10 -16.18
N PRO A 33 1.49 -1.82 -16.90
CA PRO A 33 1.36 -1.48 -18.32
C PRO A 33 0.91 -2.66 -19.15
N ARG A 34 1.05 -3.86 -18.64
CA ARG A 34 0.57 -5.04 -19.33
C ARG A 34 0.41 -6.16 -18.34
N ARG A 35 -0.27 -7.20 -18.76
CA ARG A 35 -0.53 -8.32 -17.89
C ARG A 35 0.76 -8.96 -17.40
N GLY A 36 0.67 -9.56 -16.25
CA GLY A 36 1.80 -10.28 -15.68
C GLY A 36 2.70 -9.43 -14.85
N LEU A 37 2.50 -8.12 -14.86
CA LEU A 37 3.29 -7.22 -14.04
C LEU A 37 2.50 -6.86 -12.80
N SER A 38 3.23 -6.45 -11.78
CA SER A 38 2.60 -6.13 -10.51
C SER A 38 1.85 -4.81 -10.55
N ILE A 39 0.77 -4.76 -9.78
CA ILE A 39 0.07 -3.51 -9.55
C ILE A 39 0.85 -2.77 -8.49
N GLU A 40 1.08 -1.50 -8.69
CA GLU A 40 1.96 -0.74 -7.81
C GLU A 40 1.19 0.26 -6.97
N VAL A 41 1.76 0.58 -5.83
CA VAL A 41 1.26 1.64 -4.97
C VAL A 41 2.26 2.77 -5.01
N ALA A 42 1.77 3.96 -5.31
CA ALA A 42 2.64 5.12 -5.39
C ALA A 42 2.10 6.22 -4.50
N VAL A 43 3.01 6.99 -3.94
CA VAL A 43 2.66 8.19 -3.17
C VAL A 43 3.48 9.33 -3.73
N ASN A 44 2.80 10.40 -4.14
CA ASN A 44 3.48 11.53 -4.77
C ASN A 44 4.30 11.08 -5.97
N ASP A 45 3.73 10.13 -6.75
CA ASP A 45 4.36 9.61 -7.97
C ASP A 45 5.61 8.80 -7.72
N GLU A 46 5.84 8.40 -6.49
CA GLU A 46 6.97 7.54 -6.16
C GLU A 46 6.42 6.17 -5.78
N THR A 47 6.84 5.13 -6.49
CA THR A 47 6.39 3.79 -6.21
C THR A 47 6.98 3.32 -4.88
N ILE A 48 6.10 2.93 -3.96
CA ILE A 48 6.54 2.49 -2.64
C ILE A 48 6.16 1.05 -2.33
N GLY A 49 5.42 0.42 -3.21
CA GLY A 49 5.04 -0.96 -2.92
C GLY A 49 4.22 -1.56 -4.03
N THR A 50 3.64 -2.70 -3.73
CA THR A 50 2.84 -3.45 -4.68
C THR A 50 1.54 -3.92 -4.03
N VAL A 51 0.58 -4.26 -4.88
CA VAL A 51 -0.70 -4.80 -4.43
C VAL A 51 -0.83 -6.20 -4.97
N HIS A 52 -1.29 -7.09 -4.13
CA HIS A 52 -1.55 -8.46 -4.52
C HIS A 52 -2.99 -8.79 -4.18
N LYS A 53 -3.75 -9.17 -5.20
CA LYS A 53 -5.14 -9.58 -5.01
C LYS A 53 -5.17 -11.07 -4.79
N ASP A 54 -5.93 -11.50 -3.81
CA ASP A 54 -6.03 -12.91 -3.46
C ASP A 54 -7.50 -13.28 -3.38
N VAL A 55 -7.85 -14.35 -4.06
CA VAL A 55 -9.23 -14.86 -4.03
C VAL A 55 -9.17 -16.27 -3.45
N ASP A 56 -9.86 -16.47 -2.35
CA ASP A 56 -9.82 -17.74 -1.66
C ASP A 56 -11.19 -18.04 -1.07
N ASP A 57 -11.75 -19.20 -1.43
CA ASP A 57 -13.04 -19.63 -0.89
C ASP A 57 -14.13 -18.58 -1.07
N GLY A 58 -14.13 -17.92 -2.19
CA GLY A 58 -15.13 -16.90 -2.47
C GLY A 58 -14.89 -15.57 -1.82
N GLU A 59 -13.80 -15.46 -1.08
CA GLU A 59 -13.43 -14.18 -0.46
C GLU A 59 -12.30 -13.55 -1.24
N THR A 60 -12.41 -12.26 -1.43
CA THR A 60 -11.38 -11.50 -2.12
C THR A 60 -10.70 -10.58 -1.13
N SER A 61 -9.39 -10.59 -1.12
CA SER A 61 -8.64 -9.68 -0.29
C SER A 61 -7.52 -9.06 -1.09
N TYR A 62 -7.01 -7.96 -0.59
CA TYR A 62 -5.94 -7.23 -1.26
C TYR A 62 -4.83 -7.01 -0.25
N SER A 63 -3.66 -7.54 -0.57
CA SER A 63 -2.50 -7.39 0.30
C SER A 63 -1.61 -6.32 -0.29
N ILE A 64 -1.19 -5.40 0.56
CA ILE A 64 -0.37 -4.30 0.11
C ILE A 64 0.97 -4.41 0.81
N HIS A 65 2.03 -4.48 0.01
CA HIS A 65 3.39 -4.57 0.53
C HIS A 65 4.08 -3.25 0.30
N LEU A 66 4.52 -2.64 1.37
CA LEU A 66 5.25 -1.39 1.27
C LEU A 66 6.70 -1.66 1.61
N THR A 67 7.58 -1.07 0.85
CA THR A 67 9.01 -1.20 1.07
C THR A 67 9.57 0.15 1.42
N VAL A 68 10.26 0.23 2.55
CA VAL A 68 10.90 1.45 2.98
C VAL A 68 12.40 1.19 2.97
N LEU A 69 13.13 2.01 2.23
CA LEU A 69 14.58 1.88 2.19
C LEU A 69 15.17 2.62 3.37
N GLU A 70 16.23 2.05 3.93
CA GLU A 70 16.84 2.67 5.10
C GLU A 70 17.30 4.09 4.78
N GLU A 71 17.79 4.30 3.57
CA GLU A 71 18.28 5.62 3.20
C GLU A 71 17.19 6.69 3.18
N ASP A 72 15.92 6.26 3.14
CA ASP A 72 14.80 7.20 3.15
C ASP A 72 14.31 7.49 4.55
N LEU A 73 14.85 6.83 5.53
CA LEU A 73 14.43 7.07 6.90
C LEU A 73 15.03 8.38 7.41
N PRO A 74 14.26 9.10 8.20
CA PRO A 74 14.82 10.31 8.78
C PRO A 74 15.90 9.98 9.80
N ALA A 75 16.73 10.96 10.08
CA ALA A 75 17.76 10.78 11.09
C ALA A 75 17.10 10.47 12.44
N PRO A 76 17.79 9.71 13.29
CA PRO A 76 17.22 9.41 14.59
C PRO A 76 16.97 10.69 15.36
N ARG A 77 15.87 10.68 16.07
CA ARG A 77 15.56 11.83 16.92
C ARG A 77 16.29 11.73 18.24
N PRO A 78 16.43 12.84 18.94
CA PRO A 78 16.99 12.76 20.26
C PRO A 78 16.20 11.83 21.16
N ALA A 79 16.87 11.29 22.15
CA ALA A 79 16.29 10.28 23.01
C ALA A 79 15.06 10.74 23.76
N ALA A 80 14.84 12.03 23.83
CA ALA A 80 13.68 12.52 24.55
C ALA A 80 12.37 12.11 23.91
N VAL A 81 12.40 11.73 22.66
CA VAL A 81 11.17 11.34 21.99
C VAL A 81 10.73 9.99 22.52
N LYS A 82 9.51 9.93 22.97
CA LYS A 82 9.00 8.70 23.48
C LYS A 82 8.13 8.07 22.45
N PRO A 83 8.17 6.77 22.33
CA PRO A 83 7.21 6.12 21.49
C PRO A 83 5.83 6.36 22.03
N ALA A 84 4.89 6.44 21.16
CA ALA A 84 3.53 6.55 21.60
C ALA A 84 3.28 5.33 22.44
N ALA A 85 2.90 5.58 23.52
CA ALA A 85 2.74 4.49 24.42
C ALA A 85 1.79 3.47 23.91
N GLY A 86 2.12 3.67 23.56
CA GLY A 86 1.58 3.04 23.37
C GLY A 86 1.41 2.78 22.80
N SER A 87 1.47 2.92 22.46
CA SER A 87 1.34 2.43 22.13
C SER A 87 1.38 2.09 21.66
N SER A 88 1.35 2.01 21.39
CA SER A 88 1.34 1.33 21.25
C SER A 88 1.32 0.94 20.78
N GLY A 89 1.22 0.86 20.37
CA GLY A 89 1.16 0.16 20.20
C GLY A 89 1.19 -0.19 19.61
N ARG A 90 1.06 -0.56 19.44
CA ARG A 90 1.05 -1.17 19.25
C ARG A 90 0.87 -1.60 18.74
N ARG A 91 0.70 -1.73 18.48
CA ARG A 91 0.45 -2.30 18.34
C ARG A 91 0.35 -2.69 18.10
#